data_b014f58fa9e60fe22e05818ec57ebcb6
#
_entry.id   b014f58fa9e60fe22e05818ec57ebcb6
#
_cell.length_a   1.000
_cell.length_b   1.000
_cell.length_c   1.000
_cell.angle_alpha   90.00
_cell.angle_beta   90.00
_cell.angle_gamma   90.00
#
_symmetry.space_group_name_H-M   'P 1'
#
loop_
_entity.id
_entity.type
_entity.pdbx_description
1 polymer ?
#
loop_
_entity_poly.entity_id
_entity_poly.type
_entity_poly.pdbx_seq_one_letter_code
_entity_poly.pdbx_strand_id
1 'polypeptide(L)'
;MYKRLELHNHTTESDASITCRELVEYMVSDHADAFAITDHNTISGHRKIRKLLAEEHFPIQCIYGMEYTTYYGHILCLNLEEYVPWEDINIHHPELLFQAARAKGALVGIAH
;
A
#
# COMPACT_ATOMS: atom_id res chain seq x y z
N MET A 1 12.22 -5.57 -22.63
CA MET A 1 12.00 -4.26 -22.02
C MET A 1 11.64 -4.43 -20.55
N TYR A 2 12.33 -3.74 -19.69
CA TYR A 2 12.07 -3.82 -18.25
C TYR A 2 11.04 -2.81 -17.83
N LYS A 3 10.19 -3.18 -16.86
CA LYS A 3 9.25 -2.28 -16.21
C LYS A 3 9.74 -1.95 -14.82
N ARG A 4 9.54 -0.71 -14.40
CA ARG A 4 9.92 -0.25 -13.08
C ARG A 4 8.71 -0.21 -12.17
N LEU A 5 8.79 -0.96 -11.07
CA LEU A 5 7.74 -1.04 -10.07
C LEU A 5 8.30 -0.55 -8.73
N GLU A 6 7.60 0.39 -8.10
CA GLU A 6 7.94 0.90 -6.78
C GLU A 6 6.90 0.37 -5.79
N LEU A 7 7.28 -0.66 -5.03
CA LEU A 7 6.32 -1.49 -4.29
C LEU A 7 6.15 -1.14 -2.81
N HIS A 8 6.82 -0.11 -2.30
CA HIS A 8 6.77 0.23 -0.88
C HIS A 8 6.82 1.75 -0.70
N ASN A 9 5.66 2.36 -0.50
CA ASN A 9 5.55 3.81 -0.39
C ASN A 9 4.56 4.22 0.69
N HIS A 10 4.89 5.29 1.41
CA HIS A 10 4.05 5.88 2.44
C HIS A 10 3.68 7.31 2.08
N THR A 11 2.55 7.78 2.62
CA THR A 11 2.06 9.14 2.41
C THR A 11 1.72 9.80 3.75
N THR A 12 1.20 11.04 3.67
CA THR A 12 0.70 11.74 4.84
C THR A 12 -0.51 11.06 5.48
N GLU A 13 -1.07 10.03 4.84
CA GLU A 13 -2.14 9.23 5.45
C GLU A 13 -1.61 8.36 6.59
N SER A 14 -0.31 8.10 6.65
CA SER A 14 0.34 7.47 7.80
C SER A 14 1.45 8.36 8.35
N ASP A 15 2.71 8.11 8.00
CA ASP A 15 3.83 8.77 8.67
C ASP A 15 4.81 9.49 7.75
N ALA A 16 4.55 9.56 6.47
CA ALA A 16 5.40 10.29 5.54
C ALA A 16 4.96 11.75 5.41
N SER A 17 5.79 12.56 4.79
CA SER A 17 5.49 13.98 4.56
C SER A 17 5.00 14.27 3.14
N ILE A 18 5.00 13.27 2.27
CA ILE A 18 4.51 13.40 0.89
C ILE A 18 3.02 13.09 0.83
N THR A 19 2.24 13.95 0.18
CA THR A 19 0.80 13.70 0.00
C THR A 19 0.57 12.65 -1.08
N CYS A 20 -0.67 12.13 -1.15
CA CYS A 20 -1.03 11.19 -2.21
C CYS A 20 -0.81 11.80 -3.59
N ARG A 21 -1.21 13.05 -3.80
CA ARG A 21 -0.98 13.75 -5.08
C ARG A 21 0.51 13.88 -5.40
N GLU A 22 1.29 14.31 -4.42
CA GLU A 22 2.75 14.45 -4.61
C GLU A 22 3.41 13.12 -4.94
N LEU A 23 2.96 12.03 -4.31
CA LEU A 23 3.47 10.70 -4.60
C LEU A 23 3.19 10.31 -6.05
N VAL A 24 1.96 10.49 -6.51
CA VAL A 24 1.60 10.17 -7.90
C VAL A 24 2.43 11.01 -8.88
N GLU A 25 2.52 12.31 -8.63
CA GLU A 25 3.28 13.21 -9.50
C GLU A 25 4.77 12.83 -9.54
N TYR A 26 5.34 12.49 -8.39
CA TYR A 26 6.73 12.04 -8.31
C TYR A 26 6.96 10.77 -9.11
N MET A 27 6.08 9.78 -8.96
CA MET A 27 6.22 8.51 -9.66
C MET A 27 6.10 8.67 -11.17
N VAL A 28 5.20 9.54 -11.62
CA VAL A 28 5.07 9.86 -13.05
C VAL A 28 6.34 10.53 -13.57
N SER A 29 6.84 11.54 -12.85
CA SER A 29 8.03 12.28 -13.29
C SER A 29 9.29 11.41 -13.26
N ASP A 30 9.32 10.42 -12.39
CA ASP A 30 10.45 9.49 -12.26
C ASP A 30 10.31 8.27 -13.17
N HIS A 31 9.32 8.28 -14.06
CA HIS A 31 9.08 7.25 -15.08
C HIS A 31 8.84 5.85 -14.53
N ALA A 32 8.22 5.72 -13.36
CA ALA A 32 7.78 4.43 -12.85
C ALA A 32 6.60 3.93 -13.69
N ASP A 33 6.55 2.64 -13.95
CA ASP A 33 5.42 2.02 -14.69
C ASP A 33 4.23 1.79 -13.77
N ALA A 34 4.51 1.44 -12.52
CA ALA A 34 3.49 1.28 -11.50
C ALA A 34 4.12 1.52 -10.12
N PHE A 35 3.27 1.83 -9.15
CA PHE A 35 3.70 1.98 -7.77
C PHE A 35 2.66 1.40 -6.83
N ALA A 36 3.07 1.03 -5.63
CA ALA A 36 2.16 0.59 -4.59
C ALA A 36 2.05 1.66 -3.52
N ILE A 37 0.83 1.90 -3.03
CA ILE A 37 0.61 2.67 -1.82
C ILE A 37 0.47 1.69 -0.66
N THR A 38 1.32 1.84 0.36
CA THR A 38 1.43 0.88 1.47
C THR A 38 1.59 1.62 2.80
N ASP A 39 0.67 2.54 3.09
CA ASP A 39 0.69 3.27 4.34
C ASP A 39 0.56 2.35 5.56
N HIS A 40 1.09 2.79 6.69
CA HIS A 40 1.01 2.01 7.93
C HIS A 40 -0.42 1.96 8.46
N ASN A 41 -0.94 0.74 8.63
CA ASN A 41 -2.20 0.45 9.32
C ASN A 41 -3.42 1.23 8.81
N THR A 42 -3.41 1.66 7.56
CA THR A 42 -4.53 2.41 6.97
C THR A 42 -4.60 2.21 5.46
N ILE A 43 -5.82 2.22 4.93
CA ILE A 43 -6.06 2.24 3.50
C ILE A 43 -6.73 3.55 3.07
N SER A 44 -6.70 4.58 3.91
CA SER A 44 -7.39 5.84 3.62
C SER A 44 -6.87 6.53 2.35
N GLY A 45 -5.60 6.30 2.00
CA GLY A 45 -5.03 6.85 0.77
C GLY A 45 -5.54 6.20 -0.52
N HIS A 46 -6.09 4.99 -0.44
CA HIS A 46 -6.59 4.28 -1.62
C HIS A 46 -7.63 5.10 -2.38
N ARG A 47 -8.62 5.64 -1.68
CA ARG A 47 -9.67 6.45 -2.28
C ARG A 47 -9.09 7.70 -2.96
N LYS A 48 -8.15 8.36 -2.29
CA LYS A 48 -7.53 9.58 -2.79
C LYS A 48 -6.77 9.32 -4.08
N ILE A 49 -6.01 8.24 -4.13
CA ILE A 49 -5.25 7.88 -5.33
C ILE A 49 -6.18 7.46 -6.47
N ARG A 50 -7.18 6.65 -6.18
CA ARG A 50 -8.16 6.25 -7.21
C ARG A 50 -8.82 7.46 -7.85
N LYS A 51 -9.20 8.44 -7.03
CA LYS A 51 -9.82 9.66 -7.50
C LYS A 51 -8.87 10.46 -8.41
N LEU A 52 -7.61 10.60 -8.00
CA LEU A 52 -6.60 11.31 -8.78
C LEU A 52 -6.38 10.65 -10.15
N LEU A 53 -6.21 9.33 -10.15
CA LEU A 53 -5.95 8.61 -11.41
C LEU A 53 -7.15 8.64 -12.35
N ALA A 54 -8.37 8.60 -11.80
CA ALA A 54 -9.58 8.65 -12.60
C ALA A 54 -9.84 10.03 -13.18
N GLU A 55 -9.62 11.10 -12.40
CA GLU A 55 -9.96 12.46 -12.80
C GLU A 55 -8.89 13.14 -13.65
N GLU A 56 -7.62 12.85 -13.39
CA GLU A 56 -6.51 13.57 -14.03
C GLU A 56 -5.73 12.70 -15.03
N HIS A 57 -6.13 11.45 -15.22
CA HIS A 57 -5.59 10.57 -16.26
C HIS A 57 -4.07 10.45 -16.26
N PHE A 58 -3.47 10.34 -15.07
CA PHE A 58 -2.02 10.10 -14.97
C PHE A 58 -1.65 8.78 -15.65
N PRO A 59 -0.53 8.75 -16.42
CA PRO A 59 -0.13 7.54 -17.16
C PRO A 59 0.61 6.54 -16.27
N ILE A 60 -0.01 6.10 -15.19
CA ILE A 60 0.61 5.19 -14.23
C ILE A 60 -0.46 4.34 -13.55
N GLN A 61 -0.08 3.13 -13.14
CA GLN A 61 -0.97 2.23 -12.42
C GLN A 61 -0.59 2.22 -10.94
N CYS A 62 -1.60 2.07 -10.08
CA CYS A 62 -1.38 1.93 -8.64
C CYS A 62 -1.77 0.54 -8.17
N ILE A 63 -0.90 -0.05 -7.37
CA ILE A 63 -1.16 -1.29 -6.64
C ILE A 63 -1.56 -0.87 -5.24
N TYR A 64 -2.75 -1.27 -4.81
CA TYR A 64 -3.28 -0.87 -3.50
C TYR A 64 -2.88 -1.89 -2.45
N GLY A 65 -2.30 -1.40 -1.37
CA GLY A 65 -1.81 -2.26 -0.30
C GLY A 65 -1.74 -1.54 1.03
N MET A 66 -1.11 -2.18 1.99
CA MET A 66 -0.95 -1.63 3.33
C MET A 66 0.26 -2.28 3.99
N GLU A 67 0.93 -1.54 4.86
CA GLU A 67 1.98 -2.09 5.72
C GLU A 67 1.47 -2.16 7.15
N TYR A 68 1.28 -3.39 7.65
CA TYR A 68 0.87 -3.60 9.03
C TYR A 68 2.07 -3.52 9.96
N THR A 69 1.92 -2.78 11.06
CA THR A 69 2.90 -2.77 12.14
C THR A 69 2.47 -3.82 13.15
N THR A 70 3.28 -4.88 13.30
CA THR A 70 3.02 -5.92 14.27
C THR A 70 4.13 -5.96 15.31
N TYR A 71 3.90 -6.73 16.38
CA TYR A 71 4.89 -6.89 17.43
C TYR A 71 6.19 -7.54 16.92
N TYR A 72 6.09 -8.38 15.87
CA TYR A 72 7.22 -9.13 15.34
C TYR A 72 7.80 -8.52 14.05
N GLY A 73 7.35 -7.35 13.66
CA GLY A 73 7.86 -6.66 12.49
C GLY A 73 6.75 -6.06 11.63
N HIS A 74 7.16 -5.52 10.50
CA HIS A 74 6.25 -4.87 9.57
C HIS A 74 5.89 -5.83 8.45
N ILE A 75 4.60 -5.99 8.19
CA ILE A 75 4.08 -6.93 7.21
C ILE A 75 3.50 -6.15 6.04
N LEU A 76 4.06 -6.36 4.86
CA LEU A 76 3.65 -5.68 3.65
C LEU A 76 2.60 -6.53 2.93
N CYS A 77 1.43 -5.93 2.68
CA CYS A 77 0.36 -6.56 1.93
C CYS A 77 0.16 -5.78 0.63
N LEU A 78 0.35 -6.45 -0.51
CA LEU A 78 0.12 -5.88 -1.82
C LEU A 78 -1.18 -6.45 -2.40
N ASN A 79 -1.88 -5.64 -3.19
CA ASN A 79 -3.19 -6.01 -3.73
C ASN A 79 -4.22 -6.25 -2.63
N LEU A 80 -4.17 -5.43 -1.59
CA LEU A 80 -5.13 -5.47 -0.49
C LEU A 80 -6.02 -4.23 -0.60
N GLU A 81 -7.22 -4.39 -1.13
CA GLU A 81 -8.15 -3.28 -1.37
C GLU A 81 -9.22 -3.14 -0.30
N GLU A 82 -9.24 -4.08 0.66
CA GLU A 82 -10.15 -4.03 1.81
C GLU A 82 -9.31 -4.02 3.09
N TYR A 83 -9.75 -3.23 4.06
CA TYR A 83 -9.09 -3.19 5.36
C TYR A 83 -9.31 -4.50 6.11
N VAL A 84 -8.22 -5.13 6.52
CA VAL A 84 -8.28 -6.27 7.44
C VAL A 84 -8.12 -5.69 8.85
N PRO A 85 -9.12 -5.86 9.74
CA PRO A 85 -9.07 -5.28 11.09
C PRO A 85 -7.95 -5.94 11.91
N TRP A 86 -6.80 -5.34 11.90
CA TRP A 86 -5.63 -5.88 12.59
C TRP A 86 -5.76 -5.78 14.11
N GLU A 87 -6.59 -4.86 14.60
CA GLU A 87 -6.88 -4.71 16.02
C GLU A 87 -7.61 -5.94 16.59
N ASP A 88 -8.39 -6.60 15.74
CA ASP A 88 -9.13 -7.81 16.12
C ASP A 88 -8.27 -9.06 15.97
N ILE A 89 -7.11 -8.93 15.34
CA ILE A 89 -6.15 -10.01 15.19
C ILE A 89 -5.04 -9.75 16.20
N ASN A 90 -4.79 -10.72 17.06
CA ASN A 90 -3.75 -10.57 18.07
C ASN A 90 -2.41 -10.27 17.39
N ILE A 91 -1.86 -9.08 17.68
CA ILE A 91 -0.61 -8.62 17.05
C ILE A 91 0.59 -9.51 17.40
N HIS A 92 0.43 -10.43 18.34
CA HIS A 92 1.43 -11.45 18.66
C HIS A 92 1.33 -12.69 17.76
N HIS A 93 0.33 -12.73 16.87
CA HIS A 93 0.10 -13.87 15.97
C HIS A 93 0.04 -13.38 14.51
N PRO A 94 1.19 -12.99 13.94
CA PRO A 94 1.21 -12.46 12.57
C PRO A 94 0.71 -13.45 11.52
N GLU A 95 0.78 -14.76 11.82
CA GLU A 95 0.25 -15.79 10.92
C GLU A 95 -1.26 -15.64 10.68
N LEU A 96 -2.01 -15.13 11.64
CA LEU A 96 -3.45 -14.88 11.48
C LEU A 96 -3.67 -13.73 10.49
N LEU A 97 -2.82 -12.70 10.56
CA LEU A 97 -2.86 -11.60 9.61
C LEU A 97 -2.51 -12.08 8.20
N PHE A 98 -1.49 -12.92 8.05
CA PHE A 98 -1.13 -13.51 6.77
C PHE A 98 -2.32 -14.24 6.16
N GLN A 99 -2.99 -15.07 6.94
CA GLN A 99 -4.13 -15.85 6.47
C GLN A 99 -5.29 -14.94 6.04
N ALA A 100 -5.62 -13.94 6.86
CA ALA A 100 -6.72 -13.01 6.57
C ALA A 100 -6.45 -12.19 5.31
N ALA A 101 -5.23 -11.69 5.13
CA ALA A 101 -4.87 -10.89 3.98
C ALA A 101 -4.86 -11.75 2.70
N ARG A 102 -4.33 -12.97 2.77
CA ARG A 102 -4.33 -13.88 1.63
C ARG A 102 -5.75 -14.27 1.21
N ALA A 103 -6.65 -14.43 2.16
CA ALA A 103 -8.06 -14.73 1.87
C ALA A 103 -8.73 -13.61 1.06
N LYS A 104 -8.20 -12.39 1.14
CA LYS A 104 -8.67 -11.24 0.35
C LYS A 104 -7.86 -11.04 -0.93
N GLY A 105 -6.99 -11.98 -1.28
CA GLY A 105 -6.23 -11.94 -2.52
C GLY A 105 -4.91 -11.19 -2.47
N ALA A 106 -4.45 -10.79 -1.28
CA ALA A 106 -3.20 -10.05 -1.15
C ALA A 106 -1.97 -10.94 -1.24
N LEU A 107 -0.88 -10.37 -1.76
CA LEU A 107 0.46 -10.92 -1.59
C LEU A 107 1.03 -10.38 -0.29
N VAL A 108 1.60 -11.25 0.52
CA VAL A 108 2.04 -10.89 1.86
C VAL A 108 3.52 -11.19 2.03
N GLY A 109 4.28 -10.25 2.57
CA GLY A 109 5.70 -10.42 2.85
C GLY A 109 6.12 -9.63 4.08
N ILE A 110 7.34 -9.87 4.54
CA ILE A 110 7.90 -9.14 5.67
C ILE A 110 8.73 -7.97 5.11
N ALA A 111 8.41 -6.74 5.56
CA ALA A 111 9.12 -5.55 5.12
C ALA A 111 10.36 -5.27 5.97
N HIS A 112 10.27 -5.55 7.28
CA HIS A 112 11.36 -5.32 8.23
C HIS A 112 11.43 -6.42 9.27
#